data_9997500e94b53e62ac44b601a4be3770
#
_entry.id   9997500e94b53e62ac44b601a4be3770
#
_cell.length_a   1.000
_cell.length_b   1.000
_cell.length_c   1.000
_cell.angle_alpha   90.00
_cell.angle_beta   90.00
_cell.angle_gamma   90.00
#
_symmetry.space_group_name_H-M   'P 1'
#
loop_
_entity.id
_entity.type
_entity.pdbx_description
1 polymer ?
#
loop_
_entity_poly.entity_id
_entity_poly.type
_entity_poly.pdbx_seq_one_letter_code
_entity_poly.pdbx_strand_id
1 'polypeptide(L)'
;LYQAGLTYHCTCTRGDIRAALAAPQEGAPVIGPDGPVYPGTCRGKGHLAGAVRLDMGRAMARLGQVAFAESGTRLGTHRFDAAQLIENVGDVVLARRDIGTSYHIAVAVDDAAQGITEVTRGEDLFEATAIHVVLQRLLGLPTPAYHHHRLIRDDQGKRLAKRDDARALAKYRAEGATPADIRRMVGL
;
A
#
# COMPACT_ATOMS: atom_id res chain seq x y z
N LEU A 1 4.14 4.90 17.44
CA LEU A 1 4.87 5.64 16.40
C LEU A 1 4.98 7.12 16.73
N TYR A 2 3.90 7.76 17.19
CA TYR A 2 3.89 9.18 17.57
C TYR A 2 4.90 9.48 18.67
N GLN A 3 4.86 8.76 19.78
CA GLN A 3 5.80 8.91 20.91
C GLN A 3 7.26 8.65 20.50
N ALA A 4 7.47 7.84 19.47
CA ALA A 4 8.80 7.58 18.92
C ALA A 4 9.29 8.67 17.94
N GLY A 5 8.52 9.73 17.73
CA GLY A 5 8.87 10.82 16.81
C GLY A 5 8.93 10.42 15.33
N LEU A 6 8.24 9.32 14.96
CA LEU A 6 8.22 8.78 13.60
C LEU A 6 7.06 9.31 12.74
N THR A 7 6.22 10.17 13.31
CA THR A 7 5.06 10.72 12.62
C THR A 7 4.96 12.23 12.81
N TYR A 8 4.24 12.87 11.91
CA TYR A 8 3.93 14.30 12.02
C TYR A 8 2.54 14.61 11.45
N HIS A 9 1.97 15.74 11.84
CA HIS A 9 0.67 16.21 11.29
C HIS A 9 0.86 16.95 9.98
N CYS A 10 -0.04 16.67 9.03
CA CYS A 10 -0.08 17.28 7.72
C CYS A 10 -1.41 17.98 7.48
N THR A 11 -1.37 19.26 7.17
CA THR A 11 -2.55 20.08 6.87
C THR A 11 -2.87 20.19 5.39
N CYS A 12 -2.00 19.72 4.49
CA CYS A 12 -2.18 19.80 3.05
C CYS A 12 -3.49 19.14 2.61
N THR A 13 -4.20 19.83 1.72
CA THR A 13 -5.26 19.25 0.89
C THR A 13 -4.69 18.51 -0.31
N ARG A 14 -5.53 17.77 -1.05
CA ARG A 14 -5.12 17.16 -2.32
C ARG A 14 -4.71 18.22 -3.36
N GLY A 15 -5.31 19.40 -3.30
CA GLY A 15 -4.96 20.54 -4.14
C GLY A 15 -3.56 21.05 -3.86
N ASP A 16 -3.22 21.23 -2.58
CA ASP A 16 -1.89 21.70 -2.16
C ASP A 16 -0.79 20.73 -2.58
N ILE A 17 -1.04 19.43 -2.44
CA ILE A 17 -0.08 18.39 -2.87
C ILE A 17 0.13 18.46 -4.38
N ARG A 18 -0.96 18.56 -5.17
CA ARG A 18 -0.86 18.68 -6.63
C ARG A 18 -0.12 19.95 -7.04
N ALA A 19 -0.41 21.08 -6.40
CA ALA A 19 0.26 22.36 -6.67
C ALA A 19 1.77 22.28 -6.36
N ALA A 20 2.14 21.65 -5.23
CA ALA A 20 3.54 21.44 -4.86
C ALA A 20 4.28 20.55 -5.86
N LEU A 21 3.63 19.52 -6.40
CA LEU A 21 4.19 18.62 -7.40
C LEU A 21 4.22 19.21 -8.82
N ALA A 22 3.36 20.20 -9.10
CA ALA A 22 3.33 20.93 -10.38
C ALA A 22 4.30 22.11 -10.41
N ALA A 23 4.91 22.48 -9.28
CA ALA A 23 5.93 23.52 -9.26
C ALA A 23 7.13 23.11 -10.14
N PRO A 24 7.84 24.07 -10.79
CA PRO A 24 8.99 23.75 -11.62
C PRO A 24 10.02 22.97 -10.81
N GLN A 25 10.17 21.70 -11.11
CA GLN A 25 11.17 20.79 -10.55
C GLN A 25 11.85 20.06 -11.71
N GLU A 26 13.07 19.64 -11.52
CA GLU A 26 13.70 18.73 -12.47
C GLU A 26 13.03 17.35 -12.38
N GLY A 27 12.31 16.94 -13.42
CA GLY A 27 11.67 15.64 -13.55
C GLY A 27 10.14 15.62 -13.33
N ALA A 28 9.52 14.55 -13.76
CA ALA A 28 8.10 14.30 -13.54
C ALA A 28 7.83 13.87 -12.09
N PRO A 29 6.63 14.17 -11.52
CA PRO A 29 6.26 13.69 -10.21
C PRO A 29 6.34 12.16 -10.11
N VAL A 30 6.99 11.65 -9.08
CA VAL A 30 7.05 10.21 -8.82
C VAL A 30 5.69 9.71 -8.36
N ILE A 31 5.19 8.67 -9.02
CA ILE A 31 3.96 7.97 -8.64
C ILE A 31 4.34 6.70 -7.90
N GLY A 32 4.08 6.68 -6.62
CA GLY A 32 4.29 5.52 -5.77
C GLY A 32 3.04 4.63 -5.64
N PRO A 33 3.11 3.58 -4.83
CA PRO A 33 2.02 2.62 -4.66
C PRO A 33 0.76 3.20 -4.02
N ASP A 34 0.86 4.29 -3.29
CA ASP A 34 -0.26 5.03 -2.66
C ASP A 34 -0.62 6.33 -3.42
N GLY A 35 -0.20 6.43 -4.68
CA GLY A 35 -0.39 7.62 -5.52
C GLY A 35 0.85 8.51 -5.58
N PRO A 36 0.70 9.81 -5.91
CA PRO A 36 1.84 10.73 -5.98
C PRO A 36 2.61 10.77 -4.66
N VAL A 37 3.93 10.60 -4.75
CA VAL A 37 4.81 10.66 -3.58
C VAL A 37 4.71 12.04 -2.94
N TYR A 38 4.45 12.07 -1.64
CA TYR A 38 4.24 13.31 -0.91
C TYR A 38 5.55 14.13 -0.81
N PRO A 39 5.57 15.40 -1.19
CA PRO A 39 6.80 16.21 -1.28
C PRO A 39 7.37 16.66 0.07
N GLY A 40 6.81 16.19 1.20
CA GLY A 40 7.30 16.54 2.53
C GLY A 40 6.94 17.95 3.03
N THR A 41 6.02 18.65 2.37
CA THR A 41 5.67 20.07 2.63
C THR A 41 5.41 20.41 4.10
N CYS A 42 4.82 19.49 4.88
CA CYS A 42 4.53 19.70 6.31
C CYS A 42 5.56 19.08 7.26
N ARG A 43 6.58 18.38 6.72
CA ARG A 43 7.62 17.78 7.58
C ARG A 43 8.37 18.87 8.32
N GLY A 44 8.52 18.74 9.63
CA GLY A 44 9.21 19.71 10.48
C GLY A 44 8.45 21.01 10.81
N LYS A 45 7.20 21.20 10.32
CA LYS A 45 6.42 22.42 10.59
C LYS A 45 5.73 22.45 11.96
N GLY A 46 5.72 21.35 12.70
CA GLY A 46 5.16 21.32 14.05
C GLY A 46 3.64 21.50 14.13
N HIS A 47 2.91 21.16 13.08
CA HIS A 47 1.43 21.19 13.11
C HIS A 47 0.90 20.27 14.23
N LEU A 48 -0.10 20.74 14.98
CA LEU A 48 -0.72 20.01 16.09
C LEU A 48 -1.96 19.22 15.66
N ALA A 49 -2.47 19.42 14.45
CA ALA A 49 -3.65 18.76 13.92
C ALA A 49 -3.53 18.54 12.42
N GLY A 50 -4.33 17.61 11.88
CA GLY A 50 -4.33 17.27 10.46
C GLY A 50 -4.27 15.76 10.25
N ALA A 51 -4.02 15.33 9.01
CA ALA A 51 -3.71 13.93 8.74
C ALA A 51 -2.35 13.58 9.38
N VAL A 52 -2.22 12.37 9.93
CA VAL A 52 -0.94 11.90 10.48
C VAL A 52 -0.20 11.13 9.39
N ARG A 53 1.03 11.55 9.11
CA ARG A 53 1.92 10.87 8.16
C ARG A 53 3.07 10.19 8.87
N LEU A 54 3.51 9.06 8.34
CA LEU A 54 4.80 8.46 8.67
C LEU A 54 5.91 9.33 8.07
N ASP A 55 6.91 9.69 8.85
CA ASP A 55 8.17 10.23 8.33
C ASP A 55 9.01 9.04 7.83
N MET A 56 8.99 8.79 6.53
CA MET A 56 9.67 7.64 5.93
C MET A 56 11.19 7.72 6.14
N GLY A 57 11.76 8.92 6.10
CA GLY A 57 13.18 9.11 6.35
C GLY A 57 13.58 8.65 7.75
N ARG A 58 12.85 9.08 8.79
CA ARG A 58 13.09 8.65 10.19
C ARG A 58 12.78 7.18 10.40
N ALA A 59 11.72 6.67 9.77
CA ALA A 59 11.37 5.26 9.83
C ALA A 59 12.49 4.38 9.30
N MET A 60 13.02 4.71 8.13
CA MET A 60 14.09 3.94 7.50
C MET A 60 15.45 4.16 8.14
N ALA A 61 15.74 5.32 8.72
CA ALA A 61 16.92 5.53 9.55
C ALA A 61 16.95 4.57 10.76
N ARG A 62 15.77 4.19 11.28
CA ARG A 62 15.63 3.21 12.37
C ARG A 62 15.71 1.76 11.91
N LEU A 63 15.18 1.44 10.72
CA LEU A 63 15.06 0.06 10.22
C LEU A 63 16.22 -0.38 9.33
N GLY A 64 16.85 0.56 8.60
CA GLY A 64 17.87 0.31 7.59
C GLY A 64 17.29 -0.30 6.32
N GLN A 65 16.78 -1.51 6.41
CA GLN A 65 16.20 -2.27 5.31
C GLN A 65 14.99 -3.06 5.79
N VAL A 66 14.02 -3.29 4.90
CA VAL A 66 12.89 -4.20 5.13
C VAL A 66 12.85 -5.27 4.04
N ALA A 67 12.26 -6.42 4.35
CA ALA A 67 12.12 -7.52 3.40
C ALA A 67 10.88 -8.35 3.71
N PHE A 68 10.32 -8.99 2.68
CA PHE A 68 9.27 -10.00 2.82
C PHE A 68 9.50 -11.18 1.88
N ALA A 69 8.92 -12.33 2.24
CA ALA A 69 8.90 -13.52 1.40
C ALA A 69 7.68 -13.46 0.46
N GLU A 70 7.89 -13.77 -0.80
CA GLU A 70 6.88 -13.80 -1.86
C GLU A 70 6.82 -15.17 -2.50
N SER A 71 5.62 -15.75 -2.61
CA SER A 71 5.39 -17.09 -3.17
C SER A 71 4.59 -17.09 -4.49
N GLY A 72 4.10 -15.92 -4.93
CA GLY A 72 3.29 -15.77 -6.14
C GLY A 72 4.09 -15.40 -7.38
N THR A 73 3.59 -14.41 -8.12
CA THR A 73 4.12 -14.03 -9.45
C THR A 73 5.58 -13.57 -9.45
N ARG A 74 6.08 -13.07 -8.32
CA ARG A 74 7.46 -12.58 -8.16
C ARG A 74 8.21 -13.37 -7.08
N LEU A 75 8.20 -14.70 -7.22
CA LEU A 75 8.77 -15.64 -6.23
C LEU A 75 10.13 -15.20 -5.71
N GLY A 76 10.30 -15.21 -4.37
CA GLY A 76 11.57 -14.95 -3.71
C GLY A 76 11.46 -14.00 -2.52
N THR A 77 12.61 -13.55 -2.03
CA THR A 77 12.68 -12.54 -0.96
C THR A 77 12.94 -11.17 -1.58
N HIS A 78 12.00 -10.26 -1.39
CA HIS A 78 12.11 -8.87 -1.84
C HIS A 78 12.62 -7.98 -0.74
N ARG A 79 13.64 -7.18 -1.05
CA ARG A 79 14.31 -6.28 -0.12
C ARG A 79 14.18 -4.84 -0.61
N PHE A 80 13.96 -3.94 0.33
CA PHE A 80 13.80 -2.51 0.06
C PHE A 80 14.70 -1.73 1.01
N ASP A 81 15.58 -0.93 0.47
CA ASP A 81 16.44 -0.04 1.22
C ASP A 81 15.79 1.31 1.51
N ALA A 82 16.50 2.14 2.28
CA ALA A 82 16.00 3.44 2.67
C ALA A 82 15.78 4.38 1.47
N ALA A 83 16.70 4.40 0.51
CA ALA A 83 16.60 5.28 -0.64
C ALA A 83 15.37 4.95 -1.48
N GLN A 84 15.17 3.66 -1.80
CA GLN A 84 14.00 3.19 -2.54
C GLN A 84 12.68 3.60 -1.89
N LEU A 85 12.55 3.43 -0.57
CA LEU A 85 11.30 3.74 0.13
C LEU A 85 11.08 5.24 0.31
N ILE A 86 12.11 6.02 0.53
CA ILE A 86 11.99 7.48 0.64
C ILE A 86 11.61 8.09 -0.71
N GLU A 87 12.24 7.64 -1.80
CA GLU A 87 12.05 8.22 -3.13
C GLU A 87 10.76 7.74 -3.81
N ASN A 88 10.42 6.44 -3.70
CA ASN A 88 9.34 5.85 -4.47
C ASN A 88 8.04 5.65 -3.68
N VAL A 89 8.08 5.75 -2.35
CA VAL A 89 6.90 5.64 -1.47
C VAL A 89 6.65 6.94 -0.72
N GLY A 90 7.66 7.49 -0.08
CA GLY A 90 7.58 8.73 0.69
C GLY A 90 6.73 8.60 1.96
N ASP A 91 6.25 9.73 2.44
CA ASP A 91 5.52 9.84 3.72
C ASP A 91 4.04 9.45 3.54
N VAL A 92 3.70 8.21 3.87
CA VAL A 92 2.34 7.69 3.76
C VAL A 92 1.43 8.18 4.88
N VAL A 93 0.12 8.27 4.60
CA VAL A 93 -0.90 8.64 5.59
C VAL A 93 -1.21 7.44 6.47
N LEU A 94 -1.09 7.60 7.79
CA LEU A 94 -1.45 6.61 8.80
C LEU A 94 -2.82 6.89 9.46
N ALA A 95 -3.15 8.17 9.63
CA ALA A 95 -4.46 8.57 10.14
C ALA A 95 -5.02 9.73 9.33
N ARG A 96 -6.31 9.64 9.01
CA ARG A 96 -7.03 10.65 8.25
C ARG A 96 -7.83 11.52 9.20
N ARG A 97 -8.17 12.72 8.76
CA ARG A 97 -8.94 13.67 9.59
C ARG A 97 -10.36 13.19 9.86
N ASP A 98 -10.95 12.49 8.90
CA ASP A 98 -12.36 12.13 8.84
C ASP A 98 -12.66 10.74 9.41
N ILE A 99 -11.79 9.75 9.19
CA ILE A 99 -12.05 8.34 9.53
C ILE A 99 -11.03 7.74 10.51
N GLY A 100 -10.13 8.53 11.04
CA GLY A 100 -9.17 8.12 12.08
C GLY A 100 -7.98 7.32 11.56
N THR A 101 -8.16 6.16 10.91
CA THR A 101 -7.07 5.31 10.44
C THR A 101 -7.00 5.23 8.92
N SER A 102 -5.81 4.95 8.38
CA SER A 102 -5.64 4.57 6.98
C SER A 102 -5.69 3.05 6.82
N TYR A 103 -5.93 2.61 5.58
CA TYR A 103 -5.89 1.19 5.24
C TYR A 103 -4.56 0.53 5.65
N HIS A 104 -3.42 1.18 5.40
CA HIS A 104 -2.10 0.62 5.65
C HIS A 104 -1.85 0.25 7.10
N ILE A 105 -2.20 1.16 8.04
CA ILE A 105 -2.02 0.88 9.47
C ILE A 105 -3.06 -0.10 9.98
N ALA A 106 -4.31 0.00 9.51
CA ALA A 106 -5.39 -0.89 9.92
C ALA A 106 -5.08 -2.33 9.56
N VAL A 107 -4.77 -2.61 8.28
CA VAL A 107 -4.49 -3.99 7.83
C VAL A 107 -3.26 -4.59 8.51
N ALA A 108 -2.20 -3.82 8.72
CA ALA A 108 -1.00 -4.33 9.40
C ALA A 108 -1.27 -4.74 10.86
N VAL A 109 -2.11 -3.98 11.57
CA VAL A 109 -2.48 -4.28 12.96
C VAL A 109 -3.50 -5.42 13.03
N ASP A 110 -4.53 -5.41 12.18
CA ASP A 110 -5.59 -6.40 12.18
C ASP A 110 -5.07 -7.78 11.77
N ASP A 111 -4.23 -7.87 10.75
CA ASP A 111 -3.58 -9.12 10.33
C ASP A 111 -2.75 -9.73 11.46
N ALA A 112 -1.96 -8.90 12.14
CA ALA A 112 -1.17 -9.35 13.27
C ALA A 112 -2.03 -9.82 14.45
N ALA A 113 -3.10 -9.08 14.78
CA ALA A 113 -4.04 -9.42 15.86
C ALA A 113 -4.79 -10.73 15.59
N GLN A 114 -5.07 -11.01 14.31
CA GLN A 114 -5.74 -12.24 13.87
C GLN A 114 -4.78 -13.41 13.65
N GLY A 115 -3.48 -13.20 13.80
CA GLY A 115 -2.47 -14.24 13.59
C GLY A 115 -2.32 -14.67 12.13
N ILE A 116 -2.55 -13.76 11.19
CA ILE A 116 -2.40 -14.03 9.75
C ILE A 116 -0.93 -14.35 9.44
N THR A 117 -0.70 -15.51 8.83
CA THR A 117 0.63 -16.01 8.47
C THR A 117 0.95 -15.85 6.98
N GLU A 118 -0.10 -15.73 6.14
CA GLU A 118 0.04 -15.54 4.69
C GLU A 118 -1.06 -14.60 4.18
N VAL A 119 -0.67 -13.66 3.33
CA VAL A 119 -1.56 -12.69 2.67
C VAL A 119 -1.60 -12.96 1.18
N THR A 120 -2.75 -13.39 0.66
CA THR A 120 -2.99 -13.58 -0.78
C THR A 120 -3.75 -12.39 -1.35
N ARG A 121 -3.21 -11.76 -2.42
CA ARG A 121 -3.84 -10.61 -3.08
C ARG A 121 -3.34 -10.40 -4.52
N GLY A 122 -3.90 -9.44 -5.24
CA GLY A 122 -3.49 -9.12 -6.60
C GLY A 122 -2.10 -8.47 -6.67
N GLU A 123 -1.37 -8.75 -7.75
CA GLU A 123 -0.01 -8.20 -7.98
C GLU A 123 0.05 -6.68 -8.10
N ASP A 124 -1.10 -6.01 -8.31
CA ASP A 124 -1.19 -4.55 -8.28
C ASP A 124 -0.92 -3.94 -6.90
N LEU A 125 -0.95 -4.75 -5.84
CA LEU A 125 -0.62 -4.34 -4.48
C LEU A 125 0.80 -4.73 -4.06
N PHE A 126 1.60 -5.28 -4.97
CA PHE A 126 2.94 -5.76 -4.66
C PHE A 126 3.83 -4.65 -4.08
N GLU A 127 3.92 -3.51 -4.74
CA GLU A 127 4.76 -2.39 -4.28
C GLU A 127 4.26 -1.80 -2.95
N ALA A 128 2.93 -1.82 -2.70
CA ALA A 128 2.36 -1.37 -1.44
C ALA A 128 2.70 -2.30 -0.26
N THR A 129 3.14 -3.54 -0.52
CA THR A 129 3.56 -4.48 0.53
C THR A 129 4.70 -3.93 1.36
N ALA A 130 5.63 -3.22 0.75
CA ALA A 130 6.74 -2.60 1.46
C ALA A 130 6.28 -1.62 2.55
N ILE A 131 5.17 -0.88 2.33
CA ILE A 131 4.56 0.00 3.34
C ILE A 131 4.10 -0.82 4.56
N HIS A 132 3.40 -1.93 4.32
CA HIS A 132 2.92 -2.79 5.40
C HIS A 132 4.07 -3.40 6.20
N VAL A 133 5.12 -3.85 5.52
CA VAL A 133 6.31 -4.41 6.18
C VAL A 133 7.04 -3.36 7.02
N VAL A 134 7.18 -2.12 6.53
CA VAL A 134 7.71 -1.00 7.34
C VAL A 134 6.89 -0.83 8.62
N LEU A 135 5.56 -0.77 8.51
CA LEU A 135 4.68 -0.59 9.67
C LEU A 135 4.77 -1.77 10.64
N GLN A 136 4.75 -3.00 10.14
CA GLN A 136 4.91 -4.21 10.96
C GLN A 136 6.23 -4.17 11.75
N ARG A 137 7.34 -3.87 11.10
CA ARG A 137 8.66 -3.78 11.73
C ARG A 137 8.74 -2.66 12.76
N LEU A 138 8.19 -1.49 12.49
CA LEU A 138 8.17 -0.36 13.43
C LEU A 138 7.29 -0.62 14.66
N LEU A 139 6.24 -1.42 14.51
CA LEU A 139 5.31 -1.78 15.58
C LEU A 139 5.72 -3.05 16.32
N GLY A 140 6.78 -3.76 15.89
CA GLY A 140 7.18 -5.04 16.46
C GLY A 140 6.20 -6.17 16.16
N LEU A 141 5.45 -6.07 15.07
CA LEU A 141 4.48 -7.07 14.62
C LEU A 141 5.14 -8.12 13.72
N PRO A 142 4.60 -9.35 13.65
CA PRO A 142 5.07 -10.34 12.70
C PRO A 142 4.85 -9.88 11.27
N THR A 143 5.75 -10.27 10.36
CA THR A 143 5.60 -10.06 8.92
C THR A 143 5.14 -11.37 8.31
N PRO A 144 3.92 -11.45 7.73
CA PRO A 144 3.43 -12.65 7.06
C PRO A 144 4.21 -12.92 5.77
N ALA A 145 4.09 -14.14 5.23
CA ALA A 145 4.42 -14.41 3.84
C ALA A 145 3.38 -13.75 2.93
N TYR A 146 3.78 -13.42 1.71
CA TYR A 146 2.88 -12.82 0.73
C TYR A 146 2.78 -13.71 -0.51
N HIS A 147 1.58 -13.75 -1.08
CA HIS A 147 1.30 -14.41 -2.35
C HIS A 147 0.56 -13.45 -3.26
N HIS A 148 1.28 -12.83 -4.21
CA HIS A 148 0.65 -11.96 -5.20
C HIS A 148 0.30 -12.77 -6.45
N HIS A 149 -1.02 -12.93 -6.67
CA HIS A 149 -1.51 -13.59 -7.87
C HIS A 149 -1.61 -12.61 -9.05
N ARG A 150 -1.52 -13.13 -10.29
CA ARG A 150 -1.75 -12.34 -11.49
C ARG A 150 -3.13 -11.70 -11.51
N LEU A 151 -3.26 -10.54 -12.12
CA LEU A 151 -4.55 -9.89 -12.27
C LEU A 151 -5.39 -10.63 -13.33
N ILE A 152 -6.64 -10.91 -12.96
CA ILE A 152 -7.61 -11.45 -13.91
C ILE A 152 -8.11 -10.31 -14.79
N ARG A 153 -8.07 -10.53 -16.11
CA ARG A 153 -8.45 -9.54 -17.12
C ARG A 153 -9.55 -10.11 -17.99
N ASP A 154 -10.36 -9.22 -18.57
CA ASP A 154 -11.34 -9.57 -19.61
C ASP A 154 -10.66 -9.78 -20.98
N ASP A 155 -11.47 -10.13 -21.99
CA ASP A 155 -11.02 -10.37 -23.36
C ASP A 155 -10.40 -9.12 -24.03
N GLN A 156 -10.65 -7.92 -23.46
CA GLN A 156 -10.07 -6.66 -23.91
C GLN A 156 -8.79 -6.30 -23.11
N GLY A 157 -8.33 -7.19 -22.23
CA GLY A 157 -7.16 -6.97 -21.38
C GLY A 157 -7.40 -6.05 -20.19
N LYS A 158 -8.64 -5.59 -19.93
CA LYS A 158 -8.96 -4.75 -18.80
C LYS A 158 -9.08 -5.59 -17.53
N ARG A 159 -8.51 -5.11 -16.43
CA ARG A 159 -8.59 -5.76 -15.11
C ARG A 159 -10.05 -5.84 -14.65
N LEU A 160 -10.47 -7.02 -14.22
CA LEU A 160 -11.78 -7.19 -13.58
C LEU A 160 -11.77 -6.48 -12.22
N ALA A 161 -12.64 -5.49 -12.06
CA ALA A 161 -12.77 -4.73 -10.82
C ALA A 161 -14.24 -4.35 -10.57
N LYS A 162 -14.66 -4.35 -9.31
CA LYS A 162 -16.04 -4.03 -8.92
C LYS A 162 -16.51 -2.66 -9.46
N ARG A 163 -15.63 -1.67 -9.49
CA ARG A 163 -15.92 -0.33 -10.04
C ARG A 163 -16.15 -0.29 -11.55
N ASP A 164 -15.72 -1.33 -12.26
CA ASP A 164 -15.83 -1.47 -13.71
C ASP A 164 -16.97 -2.43 -14.10
N ASP A 165 -17.94 -2.61 -13.21
CA ASP A 165 -19.08 -3.52 -13.35
C ASP A 165 -18.67 -4.98 -13.63
N ALA A 166 -17.54 -5.39 -13.08
CA ALA A 166 -17.09 -6.78 -13.20
C ALA A 166 -18.15 -7.73 -12.62
N ARG A 167 -18.47 -8.75 -13.40
CA ARG A 167 -19.50 -9.70 -13.10
C ARG A 167 -19.22 -10.44 -11.80
N ALA A 168 -20.12 -10.33 -10.82
CA ALA A 168 -19.98 -11.03 -9.54
C ALA A 168 -20.11 -12.55 -9.73
N LEU A 169 -19.40 -13.34 -8.92
CA LEU A 169 -19.49 -14.81 -8.94
C LEU A 169 -20.94 -15.31 -8.75
N ALA A 170 -21.74 -14.59 -7.97
CA ALA A 170 -23.16 -14.88 -7.77
C ALA A 170 -23.94 -14.90 -9.12
N LYS A 171 -23.61 -14.02 -10.06
CA LYS A 171 -24.27 -13.96 -11.38
C LYS A 171 -23.89 -15.17 -12.23
N TYR A 172 -22.62 -15.55 -12.26
CA TYR A 172 -22.19 -16.78 -12.94
C TYR A 172 -22.90 -18.04 -12.36
N ARG A 173 -23.01 -18.09 -11.03
CA ARG A 173 -23.74 -19.19 -10.35
C ARG A 173 -25.22 -19.22 -10.73
N ALA A 174 -25.89 -18.06 -10.80
CA ALA A 174 -27.29 -17.96 -11.20
C ALA A 174 -27.52 -18.42 -12.65
N GLU A 175 -26.50 -18.30 -13.51
CA GLU A 175 -26.51 -18.77 -14.89
C GLU A 175 -26.04 -20.22 -15.06
N GLY A 176 -25.82 -20.94 -13.96
CA GLY A 176 -25.48 -22.36 -13.94
C GLY A 176 -24.00 -22.68 -14.02
N ALA A 177 -23.10 -21.67 -13.95
CA ALA A 177 -21.67 -21.93 -13.94
C ALA A 177 -21.23 -22.63 -12.64
N THR A 178 -20.44 -23.67 -12.79
CA THR A 178 -19.84 -24.42 -11.67
C THR A 178 -18.53 -23.78 -11.20
N PRO A 179 -18.03 -24.13 -10.03
CA PRO A 179 -16.69 -23.71 -9.57
C PRO A 179 -15.58 -24.12 -10.54
N ALA A 180 -15.72 -25.28 -11.24
CA ALA A 180 -14.76 -25.74 -12.24
C ALA A 180 -14.77 -24.84 -13.48
N ASP A 181 -15.94 -24.34 -13.90
CA ASP A 181 -16.03 -23.40 -15.02
C ASP A 181 -15.32 -22.08 -14.69
N ILE A 182 -15.52 -21.56 -13.48
CA ILE A 182 -14.84 -20.35 -13.01
C ILE A 182 -13.32 -20.54 -12.98
N ARG A 183 -12.83 -21.68 -12.47
CA ARG A 183 -11.37 -21.97 -12.46
C ARG A 183 -10.82 -21.98 -13.89
N ARG A 184 -11.47 -22.65 -14.84
CA ARG A 184 -11.06 -22.63 -16.25
C ARG A 184 -11.03 -21.22 -16.83
N MET A 185 -12.06 -20.40 -16.56
CA MET A 185 -12.13 -19.00 -17.04
C MET A 185 -10.96 -18.14 -16.54
N VAL A 186 -10.47 -18.41 -15.35
CA VAL A 186 -9.34 -17.69 -14.77
C VAL A 186 -8.00 -18.41 -14.94
N GLY A 187 -7.98 -19.56 -15.65
CA GLY A 187 -6.76 -20.32 -15.95
C GLY A 187 -6.16 -21.05 -14.74
N LEU A 188 -7.03 -21.65 -13.90
CA LEU A 188 -6.69 -22.51 -12.75
C LEU A 188 -7.20 -23.92 -12.98
#